data_4d5de1e2c66738fd56b326b3f11d5e92
#
_entry.id   4d5de1e2c66738fd56b326b3f11d5e92
#
_cell.length_a   1.000
_cell.length_b   1.000
_cell.length_c   1.000
_cell.angle_alpha   90.00
_cell.angle_beta   90.00
_cell.angle_gamma   90.00
#
_symmetry.space_group_name_H-M   'P 1'
#
loop_
_entity.id
_entity.type
_entity.pdbx_description
1 polymer ?
#
loop_
_entity_poly.entity_id
_entity_poly.type
_entity_poly.pdbx_seq_one_letter_code
_entity_poly.pdbx_strand_id
1 'polypeptide(L)'
;MTEITIKDKILRLQPVQHVPEISLYLSDSPHHKINTEDRFECWQQAWVGGQALARYILDNPELVAGKTIVDIASGCGIVAIAAKIAGAARVIAIDDYEPAIQCIGLNAGINNVEIEIVQEDIFNYSSDVGDLFLLGDPFYDEQLFDYVQNKFTPVLVGSPIRLPYYVSYYNSSIQTYTLSVPPGFDETNSFDTHIWWLSE
;
A
#
# COMPACT_ATOMS: atom_id res chain seq x y z
N MET A 1 18.22 8.42 13.26
CA MET A 1 18.83 8.59 11.92
C MET A 1 17.75 9.13 11.01
N THR A 2 18.02 10.23 10.31
CA THR A 2 17.04 10.88 9.42
C THR A 2 17.15 10.43 7.97
N GLU A 3 18.18 9.69 7.63
CA GLU A 3 18.47 9.22 6.27
C GLU A 3 19.08 7.81 6.30
N ILE A 4 18.70 6.99 5.34
CA ILE A 4 19.23 5.63 5.13
C ILE A 4 19.45 5.39 3.65
N THR A 5 20.18 4.32 3.31
CA THR A 5 20.37 3.88 1.93
C THR A 5 19.97 2.42 1.79
N ILE A 6 19.10 2.12 0.82
CA ILE A 6 18.73 0.77 0.40
C ILE A 6 18.97 0.71 -1.11
N LYS A 7 19.78 -0.24 -1.57
CA LYS A 7 20.06 -0.47 -3.00
C LYS A 7 20.28 0.84 -3.79
N ASP A 8 21.28 1.62 -3.38
CA ASP A 8 21.67 2.91 -4.03
C ASP A 8 20.62 4.03 -3.96
N LYS A 9 19.48 3.80 -3.32
CA LYS A 9 18.44 4.82 -3.11
C LYS A 9 18.57 5.43 -1.73
N ILE A 10 18.62 6.75 -1.69
CA ILE A 10 18.62 7.51 -0.45
C ILE A 10 17.18 7.75 -0.04
N LEU A 11 16.83 7.31 1.15
CA LEU A 11 15.50 7.48 1.73
C LEU A 11 15.61 8.37 2.96
N ARG A 12 14.65 9.27 3.14
CA ARG A 12 14.56 10.16 4.29
C ARG A 12 13.34 9.88 5.12
N LEU A 13 13.52 9.94 6.44
CA LEU A 13 12.43 9.82 7.37
C LEU A 13 11.54 11.06 7.30
N GLN A 14 10.28 10.87 6.97
CA GLN A 14 9.29 11.92 6.86
C GLN A 14 7.90 11.43 7.26
N PRO A 15 7.02 12.30 7.80
CA PRO A 15 5.63 11.96 8.01
C PRO A 15 4.93 11.78 6.68
N VAL A 16 3.98 10.83 6.61
CA VAL A 16 3.17 10.64 5.42
C VAL A 16 2.12 11.75 5.33
N GLN A 17 2.02 12.40 4.18
CA GLN A 17 1.23 13.63 4.00
C GLN A 17 -0.24 13.47 4.44
N HIS A 18 -0.90 12.38 4.06
CA HIS A 18 -2.32 12.15 4.35
C HIS A 18 -2.56 11.21 5.53
N VAL A 19 -1.48 10.70 6.12
CA VAL A 19 -1.51 9.79 7.28
C VAL A 19 -0.41 10.21 8.25
N PRO A 20 -0.51 11.43 8.85
CA PRO A 20 0.56 12.03 9.64
C PRO A 20 0.90 11.25 10.92
N GLU A 21 0.07 10.29 11.31
CA GLU A 21 0.33 9.34 12.39
C GLU A 21 1.45 8.36 12.05
N ILE A 22 1.76 8.19 10.76
CA ILE A 22 2.79 7.29 10.24
C ILE A 22 3.96 8.08 9.69
N SER A 23 5.17 7.72 10.08
CA SER A 23 6.41 8.22 9.48
C SER A 23 7.13 7.10 8.76
N LEU A 24 7.64 7.37 7.56
CA LEU A 24 8.30 6.38 6.73
C LEU A 24 9.62 6.91 6.17
N TYR A 25 10.55 6.01 5.93
CA TYR A 25 11.68 6.26 5.04
C TYR A 25 11.20 6.21 3.60
N LEU A 26 11.18 7.35 2.94
CA LEU A 26 10.72 7.51 1.55
C LEU A 26 11.78 8.26 0.73
N SER A 27 11.78 8.05 -0.57
CA SER A 27 12.61 8.80 -1.49
C SER A 27 12.04 10.20 -1.72
N ASP A 28 12.91 11.21 -1.77
CA ASP A 28 12.55 12.58 -2.18
C ASP A 28 12.53 12.75 -3.71
N SER A 29 12.91 11.72 -4.45
CA SER A 29 12.94 11.80 -5.91
C SER A 29 11.53 11.98 -6.46
N PRO A 30 11.27 13.05 -7.20
CA PRO A 30 10.00 13.23 -7.87
C PRO A 30 9.81 12.06 -8.86
N HIS A 31 8.62 11.44 -8.84
CA HIS A 31 8.29 10.31 -9.71
C HIS A 31 8.08 10.72 -11.16
N HIS A 32 9.06 11.42 -11.74
CA HIS A 32 9.05 11.68 -13.16
C HIS A 32 9.29 10.36 -13.90
N LYS A 33 8.24 9.69 -14.30
CA LYS A 33 8.24 8.52 -15.15
C LYS A 33 8.54 7.23 -14.40
N ILE A 34 7.54 6.72 -13.72
CA ILE A 34 7.47 5.27 -13.64
C ILE A 34 7.20 4.81 -15.07
N ASN A 35 8.26 4.50 -15.76
CA ASN A 35 8.17 3.61 -16.87
C ASN A 35 7.62 2.31 -16.27
N THR A 36 6.55 1.75 -16.82
CA THR A 36 5.97 0.48 -16.37
C THR A 36 6.99 -0.66 -16.35
N GLU A 37 8.15 -0.47 -16.95
CA GLU A 37 9.33 -1.35 -16.87
C GLU A 37 10.08 -1.25 -15.52
N ASP A 38 9.85 -0.19 -14.71
CA ASP A 38 10.53 0.07 -13.44
C ASP A 38 9.63 -0.15 -12.20
N ARG A 39 8.70 -1.12 -12.25
CA ARG A 39 7.90 -1.55 -11.09
C ARG A 39 8.75 -1.82 -9.84
N PHE A 40 10.02 -2.15 -10.03
CA PHE A 40 11.00 -2.37 -8.97
C PHE A 40 11.41 -1.12 -8.18
N GLU A 41 10.88 0.06 -8.49
CA GLU A 41 11.14 1.28 -7.74
C GLU A 41 9.95 1.79 -6.92
N CYS A 42 8.78 1.15 -7.04
CA CYS A 42 7.53 1.58 -6.39
C CYS A 42 7.62 1.58 -4.86
N TRP A 43 8.42 0.70 -4.27
CA TRP A 43 8.58 0.54 -2.83
C TRP A 43 9.16 1.77 -2.10
N GLN A 44 9.77 2.70 -2.83
CA GLN A 44 10.38 3.91 -2.26
C GLN A 44 9.34 4.98 -1.88
N GLN A 45 8.07 4.76 -2.15
CA GLN A 45 7.04 5.79 -2.06
C GLN A 45 5.79 5.29 -1.34
N ALA A 46 5.13 6.21 -0.65
CA ALA A 46 3.78 6.00 -0.16
C ALA A 46 2.79 6.48 -1.23
N TRP A 47 2.35 5.58 -2.08
CA TRP A 47 1.41 5.86 -3.17
C TRP A 47 0.05 6.30 -2.64
N VAL A 48 -0.68 7.08 -3.43
CA VAL A 48 -1.95 7.68 -2.98
C VAL A 48 -3.02 6.64 -2.66
N GLY A 49 -3.08 5.51 -3.37
CA GLY A 49 -3.99 4.41 -3.03
C GLY A 49 -3.65 3.76 -1.70
N GLY A 50 -2.36 3.52 -1.44
CA GLY A 50 -1.89 3.05 -0.15
C GLY A 50 -2.14 4.04 0.98
N GLN A 51 -1.95 5.36 0.73
CA GLN A 51 -2.26 6.40 1.73
C GLN A 51 -3.77 6.47 2.03
N ALA A 52 -4.63 6.42 1.00
CA ALA A 52 -6.08 6.42 1.17
C ALA A 52 -6.55 5.20 1.96
N LEU A 53 -6.02 4.01 1.62
CA LEU A 53 -6.36 2.77 2.31
C LEU A 53 -5.89 2.79 3.77
N ALA A 54 -4.67 3.27 4.04
CA ALA A 54 -4.16 3.44 5.39
C ALA A 54 -5.02 4.42 6.20
N ARG A 55 -5.40 5.57 5.61
CA ARG A 55 -6.30 6.53 6.26
C ARG A 55 -7.65 5.90 6.58
N TYR A 56 -8.24 5.18 5.61
CA TYR A 56 -9.53 4.52 5.79
C TYR A 56 -9.50 3.49 6.93
N ILE A 57 -8.43 2.70 7.02
CA ILE A 57 -8.24 1.71 8.08
C ILE A 57 -8.11 2.38 9.45
N LEU A 58 -7.34 3.48 9.55
CA LEU A 58 -7.18 4.21 10.82
C LEU A 58 -8.47 4.90 11.26
N ASP A 59 -9.31 5.33 10.32
CA ASP A 59 -10.61 5.93 10.60
C ASP A 59 -11.69 4.88 10.94
N ASN A 60 -11.48 3.61 10.55
CA ASN A 60 -12.42 2.49 10.74
C ASN A 60 -11.69 1.27 11.36
N PRO A 61 -11.13 1.39 12.57
CA PRO A 61 -10.26 0.36 13.14
C PRO A 61 -10.97 -1.00 13.34
N GLU A 62 -12.29 -1.03 13.46
CA GLU A 62 -13.09 -2.25 13.58
C GLU A 62 -12.96 -3.19 12.37
N LEU A 63 -12.53 -2.66 11.23
CA LEU A 63 -12.27 -3.47 10.04
C LEU A 63 -11.13 -4.46 10.25
N VAL A 64 -10.13 -4.09 11.06
CA VAL A 64 -8.88 -4.85 11.23
C VAL A 64 -8.65 -5.30 12.68
N ALA A 65 -9.28 -4.66 13.66
CA ALA A 65 -9.03 -4.94 15.07
C ALA A 65 -9.26 -6.42 15.43
N GLY A 66 -8.25 -7.04 16.02
CA GLY A 66 -8.27 -8.44 16.46
C GLY A 66 -8.13 -9.48 15.33
N LYS A 67 -8.00 -9.05 14.07
CA LYS A 67 -7.92 -9.90 12.89
C LYS A 67 -6.49 -10.18 12.43
N THR A 68 -6.34 -11.19 11.58
CA THR A 68 -5.16 -11.43 10.76
C THR A 68 -5.31 -10.72 9.42
N ILE A 69 -4.42 -9.80 9.13
CA ILE A 69 -4.44 -8.96 7.93
C ILE A 69 -3.27 -9.34 7.04
N VAL A 70 -3.52 -9.41 5.73
CA VAL A 70 -2.50 -9.65 4.71
C VAL A 70 -2.45 -8.42 3.79
N ASP A 71 -1.30 -7.74 3.75
CA ASP A 71 -1.02 -6.61 2.86
C ASP A 71 -0.25 -7.12 1.65
N ILE A 72 -0.88 -7.08 0.48
CA ILE A 72 -0.37 -7.65 -0.78
C ILE A 72 0.38 -6.58 -1.55
N ALA A 73 1.59 -6.91 -2.04
CA ALA A 73 2.50 -5.99 -2.72
C ALA A 73 2.76 -4.73 -1.86
N SER A 74 3.21 -4.98 -0.64
CA SER A 74 3.21 -4.01 0.48
C SER A 74 4.12 -2.80 0.27
N GLY A 75 5.14 -2.89 -0.60
CA GLY A 75 6.04 -1.81 -0.99
C GLY A 75 6.75 -1.15 0.18
N CYS A 76 6.37 0.06 0.58
CA CYS A 76 6.93 0.75 1.75
C CYS A 76 6.32 0.32 3.09
N GLY A 77 5.28 -0.54 3.09
CA GLY A 77 4.63 -1.05 4.29
C GLY A 77 3.56 -0.14 4.90
N ILE A 78 3.16 0.93 4.24
CA ILE A 78 2.23 1.91 4.84
C ILE A 78 0.91 1.28 5.27
N VAL A 79 0.33 0.40 4.45
CA VAL A 79 -0.98 -0.22 4.71
C VAL A 79 -0.87 -1.24 5.84
N ALA A 80 0.17 -2.07 5.82
CA ALA A 80 0.48 -3.01 6.90
C ALA A 80 0.68 -2.29 8.26
N ILE A 81 1.44 -1.18 8.26
CA ILE A 81 1.68 -0.37 9.46
C ILE A 81 0.36 0.22 9.98
N ALA A 82 -0.48 0.79 9.10
CA ALA A 82 -1.78 1.33 9.47
C ALA A 82 -2.68 0.24 10.09
N ALA A 83 -2.73 -0.95 9.48
CA ALA A 83 -3.50 -2.06 10.01
C ALA A 83 -3.04 -2.49 11.42
N LYS A 84 -1.71 -2.50 11.65
CA LYS A 84 -1.17 -2.83 12.97
C LYS A 84 -1.47 -1.76 14.02
N ILE A 85 -1.34 -0.49 13.67
CA ILE A 85 -1.71 0.65 14.53
C ILE A 85 -3.19 0.61 14.87
N ALA A 86 -4.06 0.26 13.92
CA ALA A 86 -5.50 0.14 14.10
C ALA A 86 -5.92 -1.10 14.92
N GLY A 87 -4.98 -1.91 15.41
CA GLY A 87 -5.24 -2.99 16.34
C GLY A 87 -5.39 -4.39 15.75
N ALA A 88 -4.89 -4.61 14.52
CA ALA A 88 -4.81 -5.96 13.97
C ALA A 88 -3.98 -6.89 14.88
N ALA A 89 -4.50 -8.08 15.15
CA ALA A 89 -3.81 -9.06 15.98
C ALA A 89 -2.52 -9.53 15.31
N ARG A 90 -2.60 -9.84 14.02
CA ARG A 90 -1.48 -10.25 13.18
C ARG A 90 -1.52 -9.48 11.87
N VAL A 91 -0.36 -9.03 11.38
CA VAL A 91 -0.22 -8.42 10.05
C VAL A 91 0.90 -9.13 9.31
N ILE A 92 0.61 -9.54 8.08
CA ILE A 92 1.56 -10.16 7.15
C ILE A 92 1.71 -9.20 5.97
N ALA A 93 2.91 -8.68 5.75
CA ALA A 93 3.26 -7.86 4.59
C ALA A 93 4.01 -8.72 3.58
N ILE A 94 3.50 -8.81 2.36
CA ILE A 94 4.08 -9.63 1.28
C ILE A 94 4.60 -8.73 0.18
N ASP A 95 5.83 -8.96 -0.24
CA ASP A 95 6.43 -8.34 -1.41
C ASP A 95 7.47 -9.29 -2.01
N ASP A 96 7.68 -9.28 -3.33
CA ASP A 96 8.65 -10.14 -3.99
C ASP A 96 10.06 -9.51 -4.03
N TYR A 97 10.13 -8.18 -3.81
CA TYR A 97 11.35 -7.42 -4.01
C TYR A 97 12.12 -7.20 -2.71
N GLU A 98 13.32 -7.72 -2.63
CA GLU A 98 14.16 -7.66 -1.43
C GLU A 98 14.35 -6.24 -0.86
N PRO A 99 14.56 -5.16 -1.63
CA PRO A 99 14.60 -3.80 -1.09
C PRO A 99 13.28 -3.33 -0.45
N ALA A 100 12.13 -3.78 -0.95
CA ALA A 100 10.83 -3.52 -0.31
C ALA A 100 10.76 -4.21 1.06
N ILE A 101 11.21 -5.46 1.15
CA ILE A 101 11.29 -6.21 2.42
C ILE A 101 12.12 -5.47 3.47
N GLN A 102 13.30 -4.95 3.08
CA GLN A 102 14.12 -4.14 3.97
C GLN A 102 13.41 -2.85 4.40
N CYS A 103 12.77 -2.18 3.44
CA CYS A 103 12.03 -0.93 3.68
C CYS A 103 10.87 -1.15 4.66
N ILE A 104 10.04 -2.19 4.46
CA ILE A 104 8.95 -2.57 5.35
C ILE A 104 9.46 -2.75 6.79
N GLY A 105 10.55 -3.51 6.96
CA GLY A 105 11.12 -3.78 8.28
C GLY A 105 11.59 -2.51 9.01
N LEU A 106 12.28 -1.61 8.29
CA LEU A 106 12.74 -0.33 8.84
C LEU A 106 11.56 0.58 9.19
N ASN A 107 10.56 0.66 8.30
CA ASN A 107 9.38 1.48 8.51
C ASN A 107 8.49 0.95 9.66
N ALA A 108 8.34 -0.36 9.79
CA ALA A 108 7.66 -0.97 10.92
C ALA A 108 8.36 -0.62 12.25
N GLY A 109 9.70 -0.73 12.28
CA GLY A 109 10.52 -0.39 13.45
C GLY A 109 10.37 1.08 13.88
N ILE A 110 10.35 2.04 12.94
CA ILE A 110 10.16 3.48 13.22
C ILE A 110 8.78 3.76 13.84
N ASN A 111 7.76 3.04 13.41
CA ASN A 111 6.39 3.18 13.92
C ASN A 111 6.11 2.31 15.15
N ASN A 112 7.12 1.60 15.68
CA ASN A 112 7.02 0.72 16.84
C ASN A 112 5.93 -0.36 16.69
N VAL A 113 5.80 -0.94 15.51
CA VAL A 113 4.87 -2.03 15.21
C VAL A 113 5.60 -3.31 14.79
N GLU A 114 5.03 -4.46 15.16
CA GLU A 114 5.52 -5.77 14.74
C GLU A 114 4.69 -6.28 13.57
N ILE A 115 5.34 -6.55 12.45
CA ILE A 115 4.75 -7.06 11.20
C ILE A 115 5.54 -8.30 10.77
N GLU A 116 4.84 -9.36 10.41
CA GLU A 116 5.43 -10.50 9.74
C GLU A 116 5.69 -10.14 8.28
N ILE A 117 6.94 -10.23 7.86
CA ILE A 117 7.36 -9.83 6.52
C ILE A 117 7.70 -11.09 5.73
N VAL A 118 7.05 -11.27 4.58
CA VAL A 118 7.20 -12.43 3.72
C VAL A 118 7.73 -11.97 2.37
N GLN A 119 8.94 -12.43 2.02
CA GLN A 119 9.49 -12.23 0.68
C GLN A 119 9.00 -13.36 -0.22
N GLU A 120 7.96 -13.11 -0.97
CA GLU A 120 7.40 -14.09 -1.90
C GLU A 120 6.62 -13.41 -3.02
N ASP A 121 6.68 -13.97 -4.22
CA ASP A 121 5.79 -13.62 -5.30
C ASP A 121 4.36 -14.05 -4.93
N ILE A 122 3.42 -13.11 -4.94
CA ILE A 122 2.02 -13.35 -4.54
C ILE A 122 1.37 -14.47 -5.36
N PHE A 123 1.79 -14.68 -6.60
CA PHE A 123 1.30 -15.78 -7.44
C PHE A 123 1.68 -17.17 -6.90
N ASN A 124 2.69 -17.25 -6.05
CA ASN A 124 3.13 -18.47 -5.38
C ASN A 124 2.60 -18.57 -3.93
N TYR A 125 2.10 -17.47 -3.38
CA TYR A 125 1.61 -17.44 -2.01
C TYR A 125 0.37 -18.31 -1.86
N SER A 126 0.46 -19.31 -1.00
CA SER A 126 -0.56 -20.34 -0.86
C SER A 126 -1.32 -20.33 0.47
N SER A 127 -1.05 -19.34 1.32
CA SER A 127 -1.67 -19.29 2.64
C SER A 127 -3.05 -18.63 2.61
N ASP A 128 -4.05 -19.30 3.19
CA ASP A 128 -5.42 -18.81 3.34
C ASP A 128 -5.67 -18.21 4.75
N VAL A 129 -4.62 -17.78 5.45
CA VAL A 129 -4.70 -17.37 6.87
C VAL A 129 -5.21 -15.94 7.10
N GLY A 130 -5.52 -15.18 6.08
CA GLY A 130 -5.99 -13.79 6.21
C GLY A 130 -7.50 -13.72 6.50
N ASP A 131 -7.89 -12.96 7.53
CA ASP A 131 -9.30 -12.57 7.74
C ASP A 131 -9.70 -11.42 6.78
N LEU A 132 -8.70 -10.66 6.32
CA LEU A 132 -8.86 -9.56 5.35
C LEU A 132 -7.55 -9.37 4.59
N PHE A 133 -7.67 -9.19 3.28
CA PHE A 133 -6.58 -8.87 2.37
C PHE A 133 -6.67 -7.40 1.97
N LEU A 134 -5.52 -6.71 1.94
CA LEU A 134 -5.41 -5.30 1.60
C LEU A 134 -4.58 -5.15 0.32
N LEU A 135 -4.97 -4.23 -0.56
CA LEU A 135 -4.31 -4.02 -1.84
C LEU A 135 -4.30 -2.53 -2.19
N GLY A 136 -3.13 -1.91 -2.10
CA GLY A 136 -2.92 -0.50 -2.42
C GLY A 136 -2.39 -0.31 -3.85
N ASP A 137 -2.99 0.59 -4.63
CA ASP A 137 -2.57 0.96 -6.00
C ASP A 137 -2.35 -0.23 -6.97
N PRO A 138 -3.26 -1.21 -7.09
CA PRO A 138 -3.02 -2.43 -7.86
C PRO A 138 -2.93 -2.23 -9.37
N PHE A 139 -3.38 -1.12 -9.93
CA PHE A 139 -3.59 -0.95 -11.37
C PHE A 139 -2.33 -0.66 -12.20
N TYR A 140 -1.16 -0.82 -11.63
CA TYR A 140 0.07 -0.89 -12.39
C TYR A 140 0.32 -2.29 -12.97
N ASP A 141 -0.38 -3.31 -12.46
CA ASP A 141 -0.27 -4.70 -12.89
C ASP A 141 -1.67 -5.36 -12.97
N GLU A 142 -2.21 -5.48 -14.19
CA GLU A 142 -3.53 -6.10 -14.40
C GLU A 142 -3.54 -7.59 -13.99
N GLN A 143 -2.43 -8.30 -14.14
CA GLN A 143 -2.33 -9.71 -13.78
C GLN A 143 -2.40 -9.87 -12.25
N LEU A 144 -1.74 -8.98 -11.52
CA LEU A 144 -1.84 -8.94 -10.05
C LEU A 144 -3.28 -8.73 -9.61
N PHE A 145 -3.96 -7.73 -10.16
CA PHE A 145 -5.34 -7.43 -9.80
C PHE A 145 -6.27 -8.61 -10.08
N ASP A 146 -6.22 -9.16 -11.28
CA ASP A 146 -7.04 -10.30 -11.67
C ASP A 146 -6.76 -11.53 -10.79
N TYR A 147 -5.50 -11.79 -10.47
CA TYR A 147 -5.14 -12.90 -9.59
C TYR A 147 -5.71 -12.70 -8.18
N VAL A 148 -5.50 -11.53 -7.59
CA VAL A 148 -5.97 -11.22 -6.23
C VAL A 148 -7.49 -11.31 -6.14
N GLN A 149 -8.21 -10.76 -7.12
CA GLN A 149 -9.67 -10.82 -7.18
C GLN A 149 -10.22 -12.24 -7.19
N ASN A 150 -9.55 -13.15 -7.88
CA ASN A 150 -10.00 -14.53 -8.03
C ASN A 150 -9.51 -15.47 -6.91
N LYS A 151 -8.47 -15.05 -6.16
CA LYS A 151 -7.79 -15.93 -5.21
C LYS A 151 -8.15 -15.63 -3.76
N PHE A 152 -8.34 -14.35 -3.42
CA PHE A 152 -8.48 -13.92 -2.04
C PHE A 152 -9.85 -13.27 -1.80
N THR A 153 -10.41 -13.49 -0.61
CA THR A 153 -11.67 -12.85 -0.18
C THR A 153 -11.75 -12.82 1.35
N PRO A 154 -12.21 -11.75 1.98
CA PRO A 154 -12.52 -10.44 1.39
C PRO A 154 -11.26 -9.61 1.08
N VAL A 155 -11.30 -8.80 0.05
CA VAL A 155 -10.22 -7.85 -0.30
C VAL A 155 -10.72 -6.43 -0.23
N LEU A 156 -9.97 -5.56 0.45
CA LEU A 156 -10.20 -4.11 0.48
C LEU A 156 -9.12 -3.42 -0.35
N VAL A 157 -9.54 -2.61 -1.31
CA VAL A 157 -8.64 -1.95 -2.27
C VAL A 157 -8.68 -0.44 -2.09
N GLY A 158 -7.51 0.19 -2.21
CA GLY A 158 -7.36 1.64 -2.32
C GLY A 158 -6.60 2.01 -3.58
N SER A 159 -7.20 2.83 -4.47
CA SER A 159 -6.53 3.27 -5.71
C SER A 159 -7.14 4.54 -6.31
N PRO A 160 -6.34 5.39 -6.96
CA PRO A 160 -6.86 6.48 -7.78
C PRO A 160 -7.45 5.96 -9.09
N ILE A 161 -8.39 6.71 -9.66
CA ILE A 161 -8.92 6.44 -11.01
C ILE A 161 -7.85 6.81 -12.04
N ARG A 162 -7.22 5.81 -12.64
CA ARG A 162 -6.21 6.04 -13.70
C ARG A 162 -6.55 5.38 -15.02
N LEU A 163 -7.42 4.35 -15.03
CA LEU A 163 -7.70 3.57 -16.22
C LEU A 163 -9.22 3.37 -16.45
N PRO A 164 -9.72 3.55 -17.68
CA PRO A 164 -11.15 3.41 -17.99
C PRO A 164 -11.74 2.04 -17.73
N TYR A 165 -10.93 0.99 -17.75
CA TYR A 165 -11.37 -0.41 -17.57
C TYR A 165 -12.00 -0.68 -16.21
N TYR A 166 -11.64 0.10 -15.20
CA TYR A 166 -12.05 -0.14 -13.83
C TYR A 166 -13.19 0.77 -13.36
N VAL A 167 -13.82 1.50 -14.28
CA VAL A 167 -14.92 2.43 -13.97
C VAL A 167 -16.09 1.74 -13.25
N SER A 168 -16.34 0.45 -13.52
CA SER A 168 -17.39 -0.31 -12.85
C SER A 168 -17.11 -0.48 -11.34
N TYR A 169 -15.85 -0.64 -10.93
CA TYR A 169 -15.47 -0.75 -9.52
C TYR A 169 -15.63 0.58 -8.78
N TYR A 170 -15.37 1.70 -9.43
CA TYR A 170 -15.52 3.03 -8.82
C TYR A 170 -16.97 3.36 -8.49
N ASN A 171 -17.92 2.85 -9.25
CA ASN A 171 -19.35 3.03 -8.97
C ASN A 171 -19.79 2.34 -7.66
N SER A 172 -18.98 1.41 -7.14
CA SER A 172 -19.20 0.71 -5.86
C SER A 172 -18.26 1.20 -4.75
N SER A 173 -17.58 2.35 -4.95
CA SER A 173 -16.69 2.89 -3.91
C SER A 173 -17.47 3.20 -2.63
N ILE A 174 -16.90 2.78 -1.50
CA ILE A 174 -17.48 3.03 -0.17
C ILE A 174 -16.97 4.33 0.45
N GLN A 175 -15.82 4.81 -0.03
CA GLN A 175 -15.19 6.06 0.39
C GLN A 175 -14.34 6.64 -0.73
N THR A 176 -14.27 7.95 -0.82
CA THR A 176 -13.39 8.68 -1.74
C THR A 176 -12.62 9.74 -0.98
N TYR A 177 -11.31 9.82 -1.25
CA TYR A 177 -10.41 10.84 -0.73
C TYR A 177 -9.81 11.62 -1.90
N THR A 178 -9.85 12.94 -1.85
CA THR A 178 -9.07 13.78 -2.77
C THR A 178 -7.69 14.03 -2.16
N LEU A 179 -6.68 13.31 -2.64
CA LEU A 179 -5.33 13.36 -2.11
C LEU A 179 -4.43 14.20 -3.01
N SER A 180 -3.76 15.18 -2.42
CA SER A 180 -2.76 15.97 -3.12
C SER A 180 -1.48 15.16 -3.31
N VAL A 181 -0.78 15.42 -4.41
CA VAL A 181 0.52 14.83 -4.74
C VAL A 181 1.58 15.92 -4.83
N PRO A 182 2.86 15.57 -4.61
CA PRO A 182 3.95 16.53 -4.75
C PRO A 182 3.97 17.18 -6.15
N PRO A 183 4.37 18.46 -6.25
CA PRO A 183 4.54 19.13 -7.54
C PRO A 183 5.44 18.33 -8.49
N GLY A 184 5.02 18.15 -9.73
CA GLY A 184 5.77 17.39 -10.73
C GLY A 184 5.50 15.89 -10.75
N PHE A 185 4.61 15.40 -9.88
CA PHE A 185 4.17 14.01 -9.88
C PHE A 185 3.25 13.72 -11.09
N ASP A 186 2.35 14.63 -11.38
CA ASP A 186 1.40 14.59 -12.49
C ASP A 186 1.02 16.01 -12.89
N GLU A 187 0.36 16.19 -14.04
CA GLU A 187 -0.24 17.46 -14.46
C GLU A 187 -1.35 17.92 -13.50
N THR A 188 -2.00 16.96 -12.82
CA THR A 188 -2.95 17.20 -11.75
C THR A 188 -2.23 17.25 -10.40
N ASN A 189 -2.55 18.24 -9.57
CA ASN A 189 -1.97 18.34 -8.23
C ASN A 189 -2.69 17.47 -7.19
N SER A 190 -3.69 16.70 -7.60
CA SER A 190 -4.47 15.82 -6.72
C SER A 190 -5.16 14.70 -7.49
N PHE A 191 -5.43 13.60 -6.80
CA PHE A 191 -6.20 12.47 -7.31
C PHE A 191 -7.38 12.16 -6.41
N ASP A 192 -8.54 11.91 -7.01
CA ASP A 192 -9.62 11.22 -6.33
C ASP A 192 -9.25 9.75 -6.22
N THR A 193 -9.12 9.30 -4.98
CA THR A 193 -8.66 7.97 -4.61
C THR A 193 -9.78 7.25 -3.89
N HIS A 194 -10.15 6.10 -4.40
CA HIS A 194 -11.34 5.36 -3.98
C HIS A 194 -10.97 4.16 -3.13
N ILE A 195 -11.86 3.85 -2.19
CA ILE A 195 -11.83 2.60 -1.40
C ILE A 195 -13.04 1.78 -1.80
N TRP A 196 -12.86 0.49 -2.06
CA TRP A 196 -13.94 -0.45 -2.36
C TRP A 196 -13.59 -1.88 -1.96
N TRP A 197 -14.63 -2.68 -1.79
CA TRP A 197 -14.49 -4.12 -1.64
C TRP A 197 -14.43 -4.79 -3.02
N LEU A 198 -13.48 -5.70 -3.18
CA LEU A 198 -13.64 -6.72 -4.20
C LEU A 198 -14.63 -7.72 -3.63
N SER A 199 -15.88 -7.64 -4.06
CA SER A 199 -16.92 -8.62 -3.72
C SER A 199 -17.04 -9.62 -4.85
N GLU A 200 -17.45 -10.84 -4.47
CA GLU A 200 -17.90 -11.86 -5.40
C GLU A 200 -18.89 -11.34 -6.46
#